data_0186b8be9329a74bee1d17f2c9cb78d4
#
_entry.id   0186b8be9329a74bee1d17f2c9cb78d4
#
_cell.length_a   1.000
_cell.length_b   1.000
_cell.length_c   1.000
_cell.angle_alpha   90.00
_cell.angle_beta   90.00
_cell.angle_gamma   90.00
#
_symmetry.space_group_name_H-M   'P 1'
#
loop_
_entity.id
_entity.type
_entity.pdbx_description
1 polymer ?
#
loop_
_entity_poly.entity_id
_entity_poly.type
_entity_poly.pdbx_seq_one_letter_code
_entity_poly.pdbx_strand_id
1 'polypeptide(L)'
;MKRFTLFVSVALLGVLVAQDGPETVLRGTKQFAKRVVVSGLAGPWELTWGPDNRLWVTERTGKRVTRIDPATGERSVAITINDVSAPGAQDGLLGMALHPQLLRGTGNDFVYIGYTYVDESKAPHATVTDPRSPYRFLYTKIVRFTYNPTTGTLTNPVNVITGLPAGNDHQAGRMKFGPDGKLYYTIGDQGNNQLGNYCIPVEAQRLPTAAEIAGKDYISYVGKSLRLNLDGSIPNDNPRLNGVVSHIFTYGHRNPQGIDFGPDGTLYESEHGPKTDDEVNILKSGGNYGWPNVAGLPDGKAYEYARWSESSTPCAQIRFSDIAIPATVPREAESAFKQPFNPPIATMFTVPSNYNFQDAACKGVDFICWPTVGASSVEYYSKSGGIPGWDKVLLITTLKRGSLYVLPLSANGQAAAGQFTRYFQSENRFRDTAVSPDGRTIYIATDPDGQAEASNGATTRTMQDKGAILAFTYEGEGGAAPKQVTQTKAKAAPPVTAAIAGGVGAPPRFTAAQAASGKTAFDANCAACHGNTLTNGTFGPPLAGESFKDVWSSRSVRALYDKAKTMPPASAGSLGDAMYTDIVAYVLQVNGFAPGAVALQVGGAGTEGMSLR
;
A
#
# COMPACT_ATOMS: atom_id res chain seq x y z
N MET A 1 7.95 22.62 67.44
CA MET A 1 8.68 21.86 66.45
C MET A 1 7.68 21.33 65.41
N LYS A 2 7.54 22.03 64.27
CA LYS A 2 6.69 21.59 63.16
C LYS A 2 7.58 20.87 62.16
N ARG A 3 7.33 19.58 61.95
CA ARG A 3 8.00 18.79 60.91
C ARG A 3 7.40 19.10 59.56
N PHE A 4 8.15 19.68 58.64
CA PHE A 4 7.83 19.81 57.24
C PHE A 4 8.20 18.49 56.55
N THR A 5 7.21 17.80 56.00
CA THR A 5 7.43 16.64 55.15
C THR A 5 7.53 17.15 53.71
N LEU A 6 8.72 17.03 53.13
CA LEU A 6 8.98 17.40 51.73
C LEU A 6 8.54 16.22 50.86
N PHE A 7 7.47 16.41 50.09
CA PHE A 7 7.11 15.48 49.01
C PHE A 7 7.98 15.78 47.79
N VAL A 8 8.91 14.88 47.51
CA VAL A 8 9.66 14.88 46.25
C VAL A 8 8.81 14.15 45.23
N SER A 9 8.15 14.88 44.33
CA SER A 9 7.52 14.32 43.15
C SER A 9 8.60 13.98 42.14
N VAL A 10 8.91 12.70 41.99
CA VAL A 10 9.76 12.20 40.91
C VAL A 10 8.88 12.18 39.66
N ALA A 11 9.02 13.20 38.82
CA ALA A 11 8.51 13.18 37.46
C ALA A 11 9.36 12.17 36.67
N LEU A 12 8.81 11.02 36.37
CA LEU A 12 9.35 10.17 35.31
C LEU A 12 9.21 10.92 33.97
N LEU A 13 10.27 11.64 33.59
CA LEU A 13 10.44 12.01 32.18
C LEU A 13 10.69 10.69 31.41
N GLY A 14 9.69 10.22 30.71
CA GLY A 14 9.89 9.24 29.65
C GLY A 14 10.85 9.86 28.63
N VAL A 15 12.04 9.30 28.52
CA VAL A 15 12.99 9.68 27.46
C VAL A 15 12.38 9.20 26.16
N LEU A 16 11.76 10.10 25.40
CA LEU A 16 11.40 9.90 23.99
C LEU A 16 12.74 9.77 23.23
N VAL A 17 13.13 8.54 22.94
CA VAL A 17 14.28 8.28 22.07
C VAL A 17 13.80 8.53 20.63
N ALA A 18 14.16 9.68 20.10
CA ALA A 18 13.99 9.96 18.66
C ALA A 18 14.81 8.92 17.88
N GLN A 19 14.15 8.16 17.00
CA GLN A 19 14.85 7.26 16.09
C GLN A 19 15.26 8.06 14.84
N ASP A 20 16.57 8.13 14.61
CA ASP A 20 17.17 9.00 13.57
C ASP A 20 17.04 8.46 12.13
N GLY A 21 16.14 7.52 11.88
CA GLY A 21 15.89 6.95 10.56
C GLY A 21 15.95 5.42 10.51
N PRO A 22 15.53 4.80 9.38
CA PRO A 22 15.41 3.35 9.25
C PRO A 22 16.74 2.59 9.31
N GLU A 23 17.86 3.24 9.05
CA GLU A 23 19.22 2.66 9.12
C GLU A 23 19.70 2.47 10.57
N THR A 24 19.13 3.18 11.52
CA THR A 24 19.49 3.09 12.96
C THR A 24 18.69 2.05 13.73
N VAL A 25 17.70 1.45 13.09
CA VAL A 25 16.80 0.45 13.69
C VAL A 25 17.57 -0.82 14.08
N LEU A 26 17.26 -1.35 15.26
CA LEU A 26 17.84 -2.60 15.73
C LEU A 26 17.56 -3.73 14.75
N ARG A 27 18.58 -4.54 14.45
CA ARG A 27 18.40 -5.77 13.67
C ARG A 27 18.05 -6.92 14.59
N GLY A 28 17.02 -7.66 14.23
CA GLY A 28 16.62 -8.84 14.98
C GLY A 28 17.69 -9.94 14.92
N THR A 29 17.91 -10.59 16.05
CA THR A 29 18.90 -11.67 16.20
C THR A 29 18.28 -13.07 16.11
N LYS A 30 16.96 -13.19 16.23
CA LYS A 30 16.24 -14.47 16.15
C LYS A 30 16.34 -15.08 14.75
N GLN A 31 16.52 -16.38 14.70
CA GLN A 31 16.64 -17.14 13.46
C GLN A 31 15.30 -17.70 13.01
N PHE A 32 15.08 -17.64 11.70
CA PHE A 32 13.87 -18.15 11.08
C PHE A 32 14.21 -18.88 9.78
N ALA A 33 13.63 -20.05 9.59
CA ALA A 33 13.62 -20.71 8.30
C ALA A 33 12.59 -20.03 7.39
N LYS A 34 13.03 -19.58 6.22
CA LYS A 34 12.14 -19.02 5.18
C LYS A 34 11.70 -20.10 4.21
N ARG A 35 10.40 -20.18 3.92
CA ARG A 35 9.82 -21.01 2.88
C ARG A 35 8.79 -20.21 2.06
N VAL A 36 8.78 -20.39 0.75
CA VAL A 36 7.67 -19.93 -0.11
C VAL A 36 6.57 -20.97 -0.01
N VAL A 37 5.41 -20.58 0.53
CA VAL A 37 4.22 -21.46 0.62
C VAL A 37 3.58 -21.59 -0.75
N VAL A 38 3.35 -20.44 -1.39
CA VAL A 38 2.71 -20.34 -2.70
C VAL A 38 3.16 -19.05 -3.38
N SER A 39 3.13 -19.00 -4.71
CA SER A 39 3.44 -17.80 -5.50
C SER A 39 2.43 -17.63 -6.64
N GLY A 40 2.47 -16.49 -7.33
CA GLY A 40 1.60 -16.19 -8.46
C GLY A 40 0.15 -15.85 -8.07
N LEU A 41 -0.05 -15.31 -6.87
CA LEU A 41 -1.31 -14.69 -6.47
C LEU A 41 -1.45 -13.31 -7.11
N ALA A 42 -2.66 -12.95 -7.50
CA ALA A 42 -2.93 -11.69 -8.19
C ALA A 42 -3.22 -10.55 -7.19
N GLY A 43 -2.15 -10.05 -6.57
CA GLY A 43 -2.21 -8.98 -5.57
C GLY A 43 -2.80 -9.44 -4.24
N PRO A 44 -2.15 -10.36 -3.50
CA PRO A 44 -2.62 -10.74 -2.17
C PRO A 44 -2.63 -9.51 -1.26
N TRP A 45 -3.77 -9.26 -0.60
CA TRP A 45 -3.97 -8.02 0.16
C TRP A 45 -4.28 -8.30 1.64
N GLU A 46 -5.34 -9.05 1.96
CA GLU A 46 -5.63 -9.54 3.32
C GLU A 46 -5.11 -10.96 3.44
N LEU A 47 -4.48 -11.28 4.56
CA LEU A 47 -4.02 -12.61 4.90
C LEU A 47 -4.46 -12.97 6.31
N THR A 48 -5.27 -14.01 6.46
CA THR A 48 -5.84 -14.42 7.76
C THR A 48 -5.76 -15.93 7.94
N TRP A 49 -5.39 -16.37 9.14
CA TRP A 49 -5.49 -17.78 9.52
C TRP A 49 -6.94 -18.14 9.81
N GLY A 50 -7.49 -19.08 9.05
CA GLY A 50 -8.88 -19.54 9.22
C GLY A 50 -9.05 -20.65 10.25
N PRO A 51 -10.27 -20.81 10.80
CA PRO A 51 -10.60 -21.89 11.74
C PRO A 51 -10.57 -23.29 11.10
N ASP A 52 -10.46 -23.36 9.78
CA ASP A 52 -10.27 -24.57 8.97
C ASP A 52 -8.79 -24.93 8.78
N ASN A 53 -7.89 -24.31 9.52
CA ASN A 53 -6.43 -24.45 9.42
C ASN A 53 -5.88 -24.12 8.03
N ARG A 54 -6.54 -23.23 7.28
CA ARG A 54 -6.06 -22.69 6.01
C ARG A 54 -5.77 -21.20 6.14
N LEU A 55 -4.87 -20.72 5.30
CA LEU A 55 -4.67 -19.29 5.08
C LEU A 55 -5.75 -18.80 4.12
N TRP A 56 -6.47 -17.76 4.51
CA TRP A 56 -7.46 -17.08 3.69
C TRP A 56 -6.85 -15.81 3.15
N VAL A 57 -6.95 -15.60 1.84
CA VAL A 57 -6.30 -14.48 1.14
C VAL A 57 -7.29 -13.81 0.21
N THR A 58 -7.40 -12.48 0.28
CA THR A 58 -8.02 -11.72 -0.80
C THR A 58 -6.97 -11.42 -1.87
N GLU A 59 -7.29 -11.70 -3.12
CA GLU A 59 -6.47 -11.31 -4.26
C GLU A 59 -7.04 -10.04 -4.89
N ARG A 60 -6.41 -8.90 -4.61
CA ARG A 60 -6.90 -7.55 -4.91
C ARG A 60 -7.27 -7.36 -6.38
N THR A 61 -6.35 -7.67 -7.29
CA THR A 61 -6.56 -7.58 -8.74
C THR A 61 -7.11 -8.87 -9.34
N GLY A 62 -6.95 -10.00 -8.64
CA GLY A 62 -7.56 -11.29 -8.98
C GLY A 62 -9.06 -11.36 -8.72
N LYS A 63 -9.59 -10.41 -7.95
CA LYS A 63 -11.03 -10.31 -7.60
C LYS A 63 -11.59 -11.57 -6.96
N ARG A 64 -10.79 -12.29 -6.19
CA ARG A 64 -11.17 -13.58 -5.62
C ARG A 64 -10.63 -13.76 -4.21
N VAL A 65 -11.32 -14.60 -3.44
CA VAL A 65 -10.83 -15.11 -2.17
C VAL A 65 -10.27 -16.50 -2.40
N THR A 66 -9.02 -16.69 -2.02
CA THR A 66 -8.29 -17.96 -2.15
C THR A 66 -7.97 -18.50 -0.76
N ARG A 67 -8.22 -19.80 -0.55
CA ARG A 67 -7.82 -20.54 0.64
C ARG A 67 -6.60 -21.40 0.30
N ILE A 68 -5.59 -21.38 1.14
CA ILE A 68 -4.29 -22.00 0.90
C ILE A 68 -3.98 -22.96 2.06
N ASP A 69 -3.62 -24.17 1.74
CA ASP A 69 -3.06 -25.10 2.72
C ASP A 69 -1.64 -24.62 3.09
N PRO A 70 -1.38 -24.28 4.36
CA PRO A 70 -0.09 -23.70 4.75
C PRO A 70 1.06 -24.72 4.67
N ALA A 71 0.80 -26.02 4.68
CA ALA A 71 1.83 -27.06 4.59
C ALA A 71 2.23 -27.36 3.16
N THR A 72 1.25 -27.50 2.26
CA THR A 72 1.44 -27.96 0.88
C THR A 72 1.46 -26.83 -0.15
N GLY A 73 0.87 -25.67 0.17
CA GLY A 73 0.64 -24.57 -0.78
C GLY A 73 -0.55 -24.82 -1.73
N GLU A 74 -1.32 -25.90 -1.54
CA GLU A 74 -2.50 -26.17 -2.34
C GLU A 74 -3.52 -25.03 -2.22
N ARG A 75 -4.05 -24.59 -3.36
CA ARG A 75 -5.00 -23.47 -3.46
C ARG A 75 -6.40 -23.95 -3.80
N SER A 76 -7.40 -23.36 -3.16
CA SER A 76 -8.80 -23.47 -3.55
C SER A 76 -9.45 -22.08 -3.57
N VAL A 77 -10.11 -21.72 -4.66
CA VAL A 77 -10.83 -20.46 -4.78
C VAL A 77 -12.17 -20.61 -4.08
N ALA A 78 -12.40 -19.80 -3.04
CA ALA A 78 -13.67 -19.78 -2.32
C ALA A 78 -14.75 -18.99 -3.07
N ILE A 79 -14.37 -17.91 -3.76
CA ILE A 79 -15.25 -17.11 -4.62
C ILE A 79 -14.42 -16.22 -5.56
N THR A 80 -14.97 -15.96 -6.76
CA THR A 80 -14.57 -14.83 -7.62
C THR A 80 -15.72 -13.83 -7.64
N ILE A 81 -15.44 -12.54 -7.36
CA ILE A 81 -16.45 -11.49 -7.21
C ILE A 81 -16.38 -10.58 -8.44
N ASN A 82 -17.31 -10.75 -9.37
CA ASN A 82 -17.27 -10.14 -10.70
C ASN A 82 -17.48 -8.62 -10.70
N ASP A 83 -18.20 -8.07 -9.73
CA ASP A 83 -18.48 -6.63 -9.62
C ASP A 83 -17.34 -5.83 -8.91
N VAL A 84 -16.26 -6.49 -8.52
CA VAL A 84 -15.04 -5.79 -8.08
C VAL A 84 -14.50 -4.95 -9.24
N SER A 85 -14.31 -3.66 -9.00
CA SER A 85 -13.59 -2.77 -9.89
C SER A 85 -12.17 -2.56 -9.37
N ALA A 86 -11.17 -2.89 -10.17
CA ALA A 86 -9.75 -2.76 -9.84
C ALA A 86 -9.01 -2.05 -10.99
N PRO A 87 -9.23 -0.74 -11.20
CA PRO A 87 -8.63 0.02 -12.30
C PRO A 87 -7.10 0.00 -12.31
N GLY A 88 -6.43 -0.22 -11.19
CA GLY A 88 -4.99 -0.50 -11.18
C GLY A 88 -4.14 0.30 -10.20
N ALA A 89 -4.76 1.05 -9.29
CA ALA A 89 -4.05 1.75 -8.20
C ALA A 89 -4.15 0.96 -6.88
N GLN A 90 -4.69 1.57 -5.81
CA GLN A 90 -4.89 0.88 -4.53
C GLN A 90 -6.29 0.24 -4.37
N ASP A 91 -7.08 0.29 -5.42
CA ASP A 91 -8.44 -0.23 -5.54
C ASP A 91 -8.49 -1.75 -5.78
N GLY A 92 -9.66 -2.35 -5.66
CA GLY A 92 -9.92 -3.77 -5.90
C GLY A 92 -10.54 -4.51 -4.72
N LEU A 93 -10.24 -5.80 -4.59
CA LEU A 93 -10.67 -6.63 -3.46
C LEU A 93 -9.71 -6.41 -2.28
N LEU A 94 -10.20 -5.84 -1.18
CA LEU A 94 -9.40 -5.34 -0.07
C LEU A 94 -9.54 -6.23 1.19
N GLY A 95 -9.94 -5.64 2.30
CA GLY A 95 -10.02 -6.30 3.60
C GLY A 95 -11.07 -7.41 3.67
N MET A 96 -10.79 -8.38 4.50
CA MET A 96 -11.66 -9.51 4.79
C MET A 96 -11.64 -9.79 6.28
N ALA A 97 -12.80 -10.07 6.86
CA ALA A 97 -12.91 -10.53 8.24
C ALA A 97 -13.75 -11.80 8.31
N LEU A 98 -13.19 -12.84 8.91
CA LEU A 98 -13.89 -14.08 9.21
C LEU A 98 -14.72 -13.87 10.48
N HIS A 99 -16.01 -14.24 10.45
CA HIS A 99 -16.84 -14.13 11.64
C HIS A 99 -16.25 -14.94 12.79
N PRO A 100 -16.18 -14.43 14.04
CA PRO A 100 -15.54 -15.14 15.17
C PRO A 100 -16.13 -16.52 15.48
N GLN A 101 -17.37 -16.76 15.04
CA GLN A 101 -18.06 -18.04 15.21
C GLN A 101 -18.05 -18.91 13.94
N LEU A 102 -17.29 -18.55 12.91
CA LEU A 102 -17.13 -19.35 11.69
C LEU A 102 -16.71 -20.78 12.05
N LEU A 103 -17.43 -21.77 11.53
CA LEU A 103 -17.23 -23.22 11.80
C LEU A 103 -17.41 -23.64 13.27
N ARG A 104 -18.16 -22.86 14.05
CA ARG A 104 -18.49 -23.21 15.46
C ARG A 104 -19.87 -23.86 15.62
N GLY A 105 -20.59 -24.15 14.52
CA GLY A 105 -21.91 -24.77 14.55
C GLY A 105 -23.03 -23.86 15.07
N THR A 106 -22.84 -22.55 15.07
CA THR A 106 -23.80 -21.56 15.57
C THR A 106 -24.68 -20.97 14.47
N GLY A 107 -24.46 -21.36 13.19
CA GLY A 107 -25.14 -20.79 12.03
C GLY A 107 -24.55 -19.45 11.57
N ASN A 108 -23.44 -19.00 12.16
CA ASN A 108 -22.75 -17.76 11.82
C ASN A 108 -21.53 -18.02 10.93
N ASP A 109 -21.69 -18.88 9.93
CA ASP A 109 -20.62 -19.20 8.97
C ASP A 109 -20.51 -18.07 7.93
N PHE A 110 -20.10 -16.89 8.37
CA PHE A 110 -20.05 -15.68 7.57
C PHE A 110 -18.61 -15.17 7.36
N VAL A 111 -18.38 -14.60 6.17
CA VAL A 111 -17.17 -13.88 5.81
C VAL A 111 -17.56 -12.51 5.26
N TYR A 112 -16.95 -11.46 5.79
CA TYR A 112 -17.17 -10.07 5.40
C TYR A 112 -16.01 -9.62 4.53
N ILE A 113 -16.31 -8.95 3.41
CA ILE A 113 -15.32 -8.56 2.41
C ILE A 113 -15.58 -7.13 1.97
N GLY A 114 -14.56 -6.29 2.05
CA GLY A 114 -14.57 -4.91 1.54
C GLY A 114 -13.93 -4.83 0.16
N TYR A 115 -14.56 -4.12 -0.77
CA TYR A 115 -14.01 -3.95 -2.11
C TYR A 115 -14.57 -2.73 -2.84
N THR A 116 -13.83 -2.26 -3.83
CA THR A 116 -14.26 -1.18 -4.71
C THR A 116 -15.12 -1.70 -5.85
N TYR A 117 -16.15 -0.94 -6.21
CA TYR A 117 -17.12 -1.25 -7.28
C TYR A 117 -17.57 0.02 -7.99
N VAL A 118 -18.13 -0.11 -9.18
CA VAL A 118 -18.71 1.00 -9.93
C VAL A 118 -20.20 1.14 -9.61
N ASP A 119 -20.65 2.37 -9.32
CA ASP A 119 -22.07 2.69 -9.08
C ASP A 119 -22.50 3.93 -9.86
N GLU A 120 -22.92 3.72 -11.10
CA GLU A 120 -23.41 4.78 -11.98
C GLU A 120 -24.79 5.33 -11.60
N SER A 121 -25.47 4.74 -10.61
CA SER A 121 -26.71 5.30 -10.06
C SER A 121 -26.47 6.51 -9.16
N LYS A 122 -25.24 6.70 -8.70
CA LYS A 122 -24.81 7.84 -7.88
C LYS A 122 -24.29 8.98 -8.74
N ALA A 123 -24.23 10.19 -8.15
CA ALA A 123 -23.56 11.31 -8.79
C ALA A 123 -22.06 11.01 -8.99
N PRO A 124 -21.49 11.46 -10.12
CA PRO A 124 -20.05 11.30 -10.32
C PRO A 124 -19.26 12.06 -9.24
N HIS A 125 -18.10 11.53 -8.86
CA HIS A 125 -17.20 12.24 -7.94
C HIS A 125 -16.83 13.61 -8.50
N ALA A 126 -17.19 14.68 -7.80
CA ALA A 126 -17.00 16.07 -8.25
C ALA A 126 -15.52 16.41 -8.52
N THR A 127 -14.60 15.71 -7.88
CA THR A 127 -13.15 15.87 -8.02
C THR A 127 -12.58 15.15 -9.24
N VAL A 128 -13.34 14.26 -9.88
CA VAL A 128 -12.92 13.50 -11.08
C VAL A 128 -13.51 14.15 -12.33
N THR A 129 -12.78 15.07 -12.91
CA THR A 129 -13.24 15.88 -14.05
C THR A 129 -13.20 15.18 -15.42
N ASP A 130 -12.30 14.18 -15.60
CA ASP A 130 -12.30 13.38 -16.84
C ASP A 130 -13.52 12.45 -16.89
N PRO A 131 -14.45 12.62 -17.86
CA PRO A 131 -15.64 11.78 -17.96
C PRO A 131 -15.34 10.30 -18.25
N ARG A 132 -14.14 9.99 -18.71
CA ARG A 132 -13.70 8.62 -19.03
C ARG A 132 -12.94 7.97 -17.89
N SER A 133 -12.69 8.69 -16.79
CA SER A 133 -11.94 8.17 -15.66
C SER A 133 -12.67 6.98 -15.02
N PRO A 134 -12.01 5.83 -14.82
CA PRO A 134 -12.60 4.68 -14.12
C PRO A 134 -12.92 4.97 -12.66
N TYR A 135 -12.44 6.10 -12.13
CA TYR A 135 -12.66 6.53 -10.74
C TYR A 135 -13.90 7.41 -10.58
N ARG A 136 -14.54 7.81 -11.69
CA ARG A 136 -15.66 8.75 -11.67
C ARG A 136 -16.86 8.27 -10.84
N PHE A 137 -17.15 6.97 -10.88
CA PHE A 137 -18.24 6.32 -10.16
C PHE A 137 -17.74 5.19 -9.27
N LEU A 138 -16.48 5.26 -8.85
CA LEU A 138 -15.87 4.25 -8.00
C LEU A 138 -16.26 4.49 -6.54
N TYR A 139 -16.82 3.47 -5.90
CA TYR A 139 -17.19 3.46 -4.49
C TYR A 139 -16.69 2.19 -3.82
N THR A 140 -16.68 2.18 -2.49
CA THR A 140 -16.39 0.98 -1.70
C THR A 140 -17.67 0.45 -1.08
N LYS A 141 -17.77 -0.87 -0.95
CA LYS A 141 -18.82 -1.54 -0.19
C LYS A 141 -18.26 -2.68 0.65
N ILE A 142 -19.01 -3.07 1.68
CA ILE A 142 -18.77 -4.26 2.48
C ILE A 142 -19.92 -5.22 2.21
N VAL A 143 -19.57 -6.46 1.87
CA VAL A 143 -20.51 -7.54 1.58
C VAL A 143 -20.23 -8.73 2.49
N ARG A 144 -21.29 -9.29 3.09
CA ARG A 144 -21.24 -10.52 3.85
C ARG A 144 -21.59 -11.68 2.94
N PHE A 145 -20.78 -12.73 2.99
CA PHE A 145 -21.02 -14.01 2.31
C PHE A 145 -21.25 -15.13 3.33
N THR A 146 -22.01 -16.14 2.94
CA THR A 146 -22.16 -17.38 3.70
C THR A 146 -21.12 -18.39 3.22
N TYR A 147 -20.35 -18.95 4.14
CA TYR A 147 -19.39 -20.00 3.84
C TYR A 147 -20.06 -21.37 3.90
N ASN A 148 -19.84 -22.18 2.89
CA ASN A 148 -20.25 -23.57 2.84
C ASN A 148 -19.03 -24.47 3.13
N PRO A 149 -18.95 -25.13 4.29
CA PRO A 149 -17.78 -25.94 4.65
C PRO A 149 -17.63 -27.21 3.80
N THR A 150 -18.74 -27.75 3.25
CA THR A 150 -18.71 -28.94 2.41
C THR A 150 -18.04 -28.69 1.06
N THR A 151 -18.33 -27.55 0.43
CA THR A 151 -17.76 -27.17 -0.87
C THR A 151 -16.53 -26.29 -0.73
N GLY A 152 -16.32 -25.67 0.43
CA GLY A 152 -15.26 -24.71 0.66
C GLY A 152 -15.49 -23.37 -0.04
N THR A 153 -16.73 -23.02 -0.38
CA THR A 153 -17.10 -21.87 -1.19
C THR A 153 -17.88 -20.82 -0.41
N LEU A 154 -17.84 -19.58 -0.88
CA LEU A 154 -18.61 -18.45 -0.39
C LEU A 154 -19.80 -18.20 -1.33
N THR A 155 -21.00 -18.03 -0.75
CA THR A 155 -22.27 -17.87 -1.45
C THR A 155 -23.15 -16.81 -0.77
N ASN A 156 -24.33 -16.55 -1.31
CA ASN A 156 -25.38 -15.69 -0.71
C ASN A 156 -24.85 -14.30 -0.29
N PRO A 157 -24.40 -13.45 -1.25
CA PRO A 157 -23.93 -12.11 -0.93
C PRO A 157 -25.04 -11.24 -0.36
N VAL A 158 -24.74 -10.54 0.73
CA VAL A 158 -25.61 -9.54 1.37
C VAL A 158 -24.82 -8.26 1.56
N ASN A 159 -25.26 -7.15 0.96
CA ASN A 159 -24.65 -5.85 1.18
C ASN A 159 -24.83 -5.43 2.65
N VAL A 160 -23.73 -5.15 3.32
CA VAL A 160 -23.71 -4.59 4.69
C VAL A 160 -23.78 -3.07 4.61
N ILE A 161 -22.90 -2.46 3.84
CA ILE A 161 -22.90 -1.02 3.57
C ILE A 161 -22.37 -0.78 2.16
N THR A 162 -22.94 0.21 1.45
CA THR A 162 -22.56 0.56 0.07
C THR A 162 -22.36 2.06 -0.07
N GLY A 163 -21.61 2.50 -1.08
CA GLY A 163 -21.41 3.92 -1.38
C GLY A 163 -20.41 4.62 -0.45
N LEU A 164 -19.53 3.88 0.19
CA LEU A 164 -18.40 4.46 0.91
C LEU A 164 -17.41 5.10 -0.09
N PRO A 165 -16.66 6.14 0.30
CA PRO A 165 -15.70 6.78 -0.57
C PRO A 165 -14.66 5.81 -1.12
N ALA A 166 -14.26 6.03 -2.38
CA ALA A 166 -13.16 5.35 -3.04
C ALA A 166 -12.46 6.29 -4.03
N GLY A 167 -11.18 6.08 -4.26
CA GLY A 167 -10.35 6.86 -5.18
C GLY A 167 -9.20 6.04 -5.75
N ASN A 168 -8.26 6.71 -6.40
CA ASN A 168 -7.10 6.09 -7.02
C ASN A 168 -5.94 5.84 -6.04
N ASP A 169 -5.97 6.42 -4.85
CA ASP A 169 -4.91 6.34 -3.86
C ASP A 169 -5.49 6.24 -2.44
N HIS A 170 -4.69 5.87 -1.45
CA HIS A 170 -5.03 5.78 -0.03
C HIS A 170 -6.41 5.16 0.26
N GLN A 171 -6.68 3.99 -0.32
CA GLN A 171 -7.93 3.27 -0.06
C GLN A 171 -8.03 2.75 1.37
N ALA A 172 -6.89 2.44 2.02
CA ALA A 172 -6.89 1.67 3.25
C ALA A 172 -7.73 0.38 3.09
N GLY A 173 -8.84 0.22 3.80
CA GLY A 173 -9.75 -0.90 3.58
C GLY A 173 -9.48 -2.10 4.48
N ARG A 174 -8.69 -1.95 5.55
CA ARG A 174 -8.47 -3.02 6.54
C ARG A 174 -9.74 -3.28 7.34
N MET A 175 -9.98 -4.54 7.67
CA MET A 175 -11.22 -4.96 8.34
C MET A 175 -10.93 -5.96 9.46
N LYS A 176 -11.50 -5.72 10.66
CA LYS A 176 -11.40 -6.65 11.80
C LYS A 176 -12.70 -6.68 12.61
N PHE A 177 -12.96 -7.81 13.26
CA PHE A 177 -13.96 -7.90 14.31
C PHE A 177 -13.40 -7.40 15.62
N GLY A 178 -14.13 -6.51 16.28
CA GLY A 178 -13.84 -6.14 17.66
C GLY A 178 -14.34 -7.19 18.67
N PRO A 179 -13.79 -7.17 19.89
CA PRO A 179 -14.28 -8.04 20.97
C PRO A 179 -15.73 -7.74 21.38
N ASP A 180 -16.26 -6.61 21.00
CA ASP A 180 -17.64 -6.18 21.13
C ASP A 180 -18.58 -6.78 20.06
N GLY A 181 -18.05 -7.62 19.17
CA GLY A 181 -18.78 -8.24 18.08
C GLY A 181 -19.18 -7.29 16.95
N LYS A 182 -18.62 -6.08 16.91
CA LYS A 182 -18.82 -5.13 15.82
C LYS A 182 -17.73 -5.30 14.76
N LEU A 183 -18.02 -4.79 13.57
CA LEU A 183 -17.07 -4.75 12.46
C LEU A 183 -16.38 -3.38 12.42
N TYR A 184 -15.06 -3.37 12.38
CA TYR A 184 -14.23 -2.18 12.22
C TYR A 184 -13.65 -2.16 10.82
N TYR A 185 -13.62 -0.97 10.21
CA TYR A 185 -13.16 -0.79 8.83
C TYR A 185 -12.43 0.54 8.67
N THR A 186 -11.37 0.59 7.88
CA THR A 186 -10.58 1.81 7.66
C THR A 186 -10.79 2.38 6.27
N ILE A 187 -10.78 3.71 6.14
CA ILE A 187 -10.85 4.46 4.89
C ILE A 187 -9.78 5.54 4.93
N GLY A 188 -8.91 5.58 3.91
CA GLY A 188 -7.89 6.62 3.79
C GLY A 188 -8.44 7.95 3.27
N ASP A 189 -7.58 8.96 3.17
CA ASP A 189 -7.91 10.30 2.68
C ASP A 189 -8.01 10.41 1.15
N GLN A 190 -7.97 9.28 0.44
CA GLN A 190 -8.04 9.13 -1.01
C GLN A 190 -6.84 9.75 -1.75
N GLY A 191 -5.72 10.01 -1.06
CA GLY A 191 -4.54 10.63 -1.62
C GLY A 191 -4.76 12.09 -2.03
N ASN A 192 -5.70 12.78 -1.39
CA ASN A 192 -5.95 14.19 -1.62
C ASN A 192 -4.76 15.05 -1.17
N ASN A 193 -4.61 16.24 -1.77
CA ASN A 193 -3.54 17.20 -1.50
C ASN A 193 -2.13 16.68 -1.86
N GLN A 194 -2.03 15.63 -2.69
CA GLN A 194 -0.74 15.09 -3.14
C GLN A 194 -0.80 14.56 -4.58
N LEU A 195 0.36 14.44 -5.22
CA LEU A 195 0.54 13.85 -6.55
C LEU A 195 -0.52 14.37 -7.56
N GLY A 196 -1.23 13.49 -8.25
CA GLY A 196 -2.29 13.86 -9.19
C GLY A 196 -3.52 14.50 -8.55
N ASN A 197 -3.70 14.35 -7.24
CA ASN A 197 -4.84 14.87 -6.47
C ASN A 197 -4.47 16.11 -5.65
N TYR A 198 -3.33 16.75 -5.93
CA TYR A 198 -2.83 17.87 -5.10
C TYR A 198 -3.76 19.09 -5.03
N CYS A 199 -4.62 19.30 -6.03
CA CYS A 199 -5.63 20.36 -6.00
C CYS A 199 -6.91 20.01 -5.23
N ILE A 200 -7.02 18.80 -4.68
CA ILE A 200 -8.19 18.36 -3.91
C ILE A 200 -7.88 18.53 -2.42
N PRO A 201 -8.71 19.24 -1.64
CA PRO A 201 -8.48 19.41 -0.21
C PRO A 201 -8.59 18.09 0.55
N VAL A 202 -7.85 17.95 1.65
CA VAL A 202 -7.98 16.81 2.56
C VAL A 202 -9.18 17.01 3.47
N GLU A 203 -10.09 16.04 3.46
CA GLU A 203 -11.33 16.05 4.25
C GLU A 203 -11.25 15.16 5.52
N ALA A 204 -10.03 14.76 5.94
CA ALA A 204 -9.85 13.86 7.07
C ALA A 204 -10.38 14.45 8.41
N GLN A 205 -10.41 15.77 8.56
CA GLN A 205 -10.96 16.46 9.72
C GLN A 205 -12.47 16.76 9.61
N ARG A 206 -13.06 16.63 8.41
CA ARG A 206 -14.49 16.89 8.21
C ARG A 206 -15.32 15.79 8.85
N LEU A 207 -16.34 16.19 9.60
CA LEU A 207 -17.33 15.30 10.22
C LEU A 207 -18.68 15.41 9.50
N PRO A 208 -19.47 14.33 9.46
CA PRO A 208 -20.74 14.31 8.75
C PRO A 208 -21.79 15.18 9.45
N THR A 209 -22.71 15.72 8.66
CA THR A 209 -23.95 16.33 9.14
C THR A 209 -25.02 15.26 9.35
N ALA A 210 -26.05 15.57 10.14
CA ALA A 210 -27.21 14.68 10.32
C ALA A 210 -27.96 14.41 9.00
N ALA A 211 -27.98 15.39 8.08
CA ALA A 211 -28.61 15.24 6.77
C ALA A 211 -27.84 14.25 5.88
N GLU A 212 -26.51 14.33 5.86
CA GLU A 212 -25.66 13.37 5.12
C GLU A 212 -25.88 11.94 5.65
N ILE A 213 -25.93 11.76 6.97
CA ILE A 213 -26.18 10.43 7.55
C ILE A 213 -27.57 9.90 7.18
N ALA A 214 -28.61 10.74 7.29
CA ALA A 214 -29.97 10.37 6.92
C ALA A 214 -30.10 10.05 5.41
N GLY A 215 -29.36 10.78 4.56
CA GLY A 215 -29.29 10.58 3.12
C GLY A 215 -28.36 9.44 2.68
N LYS A 216 -27.65 8.80 3.60
CA LYS A 216 -26.58 7.81 3.30
C LYS A 216 -25.51 8.37 2.35
N ASP A 217 -25.23 9.67 2.51
CA ASP A 217 -24.12 10.33 1.84
C ASP A 217 -22.88 10.23 2.73
N TYR A 218 -21.93 9.40 2.31
CA TYR A 218 -20.71 9.09 3.07
C TYR A 218 -19.49 9.86 2.59
N ILE A 219 -19.66 10.97 1.86
CA ILE A 219 -18.53 11.76 1.33
C ILE A 219 -17.54 12.21 2.40
N SER A 220 -18.01 12.45 3.62
CA SER A 220 -17.19 12.83 4.77
C SER A 220 -16.45 11.66 5.46
N TYR A 221 -16.57 10.43 4.93
CA TYR A 221 -15.95 9.26 5.56
C TYR A 221 -14.50 9.03 5.12
N VAL A 222 -13.91 9.92 4.34
CA VAL A 222 -12.48 9.87 3.98
C VAL A 222 -11.59 10.17 5.20
N GLY A 223 -10.50 9.43 5.37
CA GLY A 223 -9.59 9.57 6.52
C GLY A 223 -10.23 9.19 7.86
N LYS A 224 -10.96 8.07 7.89
CA LYS A 224 -11.74 7.62 9.05
C LYS A 224 -11.52 6.14 9.36
N SER A 225 -11.68 5.78 10.63
CA SER A 225 -12.06 4.41 10.98
C SER A 225 -13.56 4.36 11.27
N LEU A 226 -14.18 3.25 10.87
CA LEU A 226 -15.62 3.01 11.04
C LEU A 226 -15.84 1.86 12.03
N ARG A 227 -16.97 1.88 12.73
CA ARG A 227 -17.50 0.80 13.57
C ARG A 227 -18.96 0.58 13.24
N LEU A 228 -19.31 -0.64 12.81
CA LEU A 228 -20.61 -0.99 12.27
C LEU A 228 -21.22 -2.19 13.00
N ASN A 229 -22.55 -2.22 13.08
CA ASN A 229 -23.27 -3.46 13.32
C ASN A 229 -23.15 -4.40 12.11
N LEU A 230 -23.35 -5.70 12.30
CA LEU A 230 -23.16 -6.71 11.26
C LEU A 230 -24.22 -6.64 10.13
N ASP A 231 -25.29 -5.91 10.34
CA ASP A 231 -26.33 -5.58 9.36
C ASP A 231 -26.06 -4.24 8.64
N GLY A 232 -24.95 -3.57 8.97
CA GLY A 232 -24.57 -2.29 8.41
C GLY A 232 -25.20 -1.08 9.08
N SER A 233 -26.02 -1.25 10.12
CA SER A 233 -26.57 -0.14 10.88
C SER A 233 -25.52 0.51 11.78
N ILE A 234 -25.79 1.74 12.20
CA ILE A 234 -24.94 2.49 13.12
C ILE A 234 -25.12 1.94 14.54
N PRO A 235 -24.06 1.53 15.25
CA PRO A 235 -24.13 1.17 16.66
C PRO A 235 -24.60 2.37 17.51
N ASN A 236 -25.55 2.16 18.41
CA ASN A 236 -26.11 3.22 19.24
C ASN A 236 -25.08 3.84 20.21
N ASP A 237 -24.04 3.09 20.53
CA ASP A 237 -22.93 3.45 21.39
C ASP A 237 -21.69 3.97 20.64
N ASN A 238 -21.82 4.26 19.33
CA ASN A 238 -20.80 4.97 18.59
C ASN A 238 -20.66 6.42 19.11
N PRO A 239 -19.46 7.02 18.97
CA PRO A 239 -19.22 8.37 19.47
C PRO A 239 -20.14 9.39 18.78
N ARG A 240 -20.59 10.37 19.56
CA ARG A 240 -21.33 11.53 19.06
C ARG A 240 -20.34 12.63 18.71
N LEU A 241 -19.99 12.73 17.45
CA LEU A 241 -19.05 13.73 16.92
C LEU A 241 -19.83 14.91 16.35
N ASN A 242 -19.51 16.11 16.77
CA ASN A 242 -20.22 17.34 16.39
C ASN A 242 -21.77 17.21 16.46
N GLY A 243 -22.26 16.55 17.51
CA GLY A 243 -23.69 16.33 17.71
C GLY A 243 -24.33 15.20 16.88
N VAL A 244 -23.59 14.53 16.02
CA VAL A 244 -24.06 13.47 15.13
C VAL A 244 -23.48 12.11 15.54
N VAL A 245 -24.34 11.08 15.60
CA VAL A 245 -23.92 9.68 15.72
C VAL A 245 -23.86 9.08 14.31
N SER A 246 -22.75 8.47 13.95
CA SER A 246 -22.51 7.90 12.64
C SER A 246 -21.73 6.59 12.75
N HIS A 247 -21.32 5.99 11.63
CA HIS A 247 -20.41 4.83 11.65
C HIS A 247 -18.98 5.23 12.06
N ILE A 248 -18.63 6.53 12.07
CA ILE A 248 -17.27 6.98 12.36
C ILE A 248 -16.91 6.64 13.80
N PHE A 249 -15.80 5.88 13.96
CA PHE A 249 -15.22 5.55 15.26
C PHE A 249 -14.10 6.53 15.61
N THR A 250 -13.21 6.85 14.63
CA THR A 250 -12.15 7.86 14.74
C THR A 250 -11.99 8.63 13.43
N TYR A 251 -11.28 9.77 13.46
CA TYR A 251 -11.06 10.64 12.31
C TYR A 251 -9.67 11.28 12.33
N GLY A 252 -9.29 11.94 11.24
CA GLY A 252 -8.00 12.58 11.12
C GLY A 252 -6.89 11.59 10.74
N HIS A 253 -7.19 10.62 9.88
CA HIS A 253 -6.25 9.63 9.35
C HIS A 253 -5.83 9.94 7.92
N ARG A 254 -4.59 9.57 7.56
CA ARG A 254 -4.08 9.66 6.21
C ARG A 254 -4.37 8.38 5.42
N ASN A 255 -3.70 7.29 5.74
CA ASN A 255 -3.86 6.01 5.05
C ASN A 255 -3.68 4.84 6.04
N PRO A 256 -4.72 4.55 6.84
CA PRO A 256 -4.70 3.52 7.88
C PRO A 256 -4.74 2.11 7.27
N GLN A 257 -3.57 1.51 7.02
CA GLN A 257 -3.40 0.25 6.30
C GLN A 257 -3.51 -0.99 7.19
N GLY A 258 -3.31 -0.85 8.49
CA GLY A 258 -3.38 -1.95 9.44
C GLY A 258 -4.24 -1.63 10.65
N ILE A 259 -5.11 -2.57 11.08
CA ILE A 259 -5.76 -2.54 12.40
C ILE A 259 -5.76 -3.94 13.00
N ASP A 260 -5.56 -4.03 14.32
CA ASP A 260 -5.73 -5.28 15.06
C ASP A 260 -6.04 -5.03 16.54
N PHE A 261 -6.65 -6.00 17.20
CA PHE A 261 -7.04 -5.90 18.60
C PHE A 261 -6.10 -6.66 19.53
N GLY A 262 -5.68 -6.01 20.59
CA GLY A 262 -5.15 -6.70 21.76
C GLY A 262 -6.25 -7.46 22.53
N PRO A 263 -5.87 -8.42 23.39
CA PRO A 263 -6.84 -9.25 24.12
C PRO A 263 -7.67 -8.47 25.15
N ASP A 264 -7.23 -7.27 25.53
CA ASP A 264 -7.92 -6.34 26.42
C ASP A 264 -8.90 -5.41 25.66
N GLY A 265 -9.01 -5.55 24.35
CA GLY A 265 -9.84 -4.71 23.49
C GLY A 265 -9.16 -3.43 23.01
N THR A 266 -7.88 -3.23 23.30
CA THR A 266 -7.10 -2.13 22.73
C THR A 266 -7.00 -2.30 21.21
N LEU A 267 -7.44 -1.30 20.45
CA LEU A 267 -7.36 -1.28 18.99
C LEU A 267 -6.09 -0.56 18.56
N TYR A 268 -5.16 -1.31 17.98
CA TYR A 268 -3.94 -0.77 17.37
C TYR A 268 -4.17 -0.50 15.89
N GLU A 269 -3.45 0.48 15.38
CA GLU A 269 -3.51 0.89 13.99
C GLU A 269 -2.12 1.26 13.50
N SER A 270 -1.85 1.06 12.18
CA SER A 270 -0.66 1.57 11.50
C SER A 270 -1.04 2.28 10.21
N GLU A 271 -0.45 3.47 9.99
CA GLU A 271 -0.73 4.27 8.80
C GLU A 271 0.51 4.90 8.18
N HIS A 272 0.38 5.27 6.90
CA HIS A 272 1.42 5.95 6.15
C HIS A 272 1.48 7.43 6.50
N GLY A 273 2.65 7.91 6.88
CA GLY A 273 2.99 9.33 6.88
C GLY A 273 3.21 9.89 5.47
N PRO A 274 3.33 11.22 5.31
CA PRO A 274 3.54 11.85 4.00
C PRO A 274 4.95 11.57 3.44
N LYS A 275 5.98 12.08 4.03
CA LYS A 275 7.41 11.86 3.68
C LYS A 275 8.24 11.48 4.89
N THR A 276 7.66 11.58 6.06
CA THR A 276 8.17 11.27 7.39
C THR A 276 7.01 10.71 8.22
N ASP A 277 7.29 10.09 9.35
CA ASP A 277 6.31 9.75 10.36
C ASP A 277 5.19 8.79 9.89
N ASP A 278 5.53 7.61 9.36
CA ASP A 278 4.57 6.52 9.41
C ASP A 278 4.22 6.23 10.87
N GLU A 279 2.94 6.03 11.19
CA GLU A 279 2.45 6.02 12.57
C GLU A 279 2.06 4.63 13.06
N VAL A 280 2.18 4.45 14.37
CA VAL A 280 1.51 3.37 15.12
C VAL A 280 0.63 4.02 16.17
N ASN A 281 -0.66 3.80 16.07
CA ASN A 281 -1.69 4.42 16.89
C ASN A 281 -2.41 3.43 17.80
N ILE A 282 -3.03 3.95 18.88
CA ILE A 282 -4.09 3.27 19.63
C ILE A 282 -5.38 4.04 19.37
N LEU A 283 -6.34 3.41 18.68
CA LEU A 283 -7.60 4.04 18.33
C LEU A 283 -8.57 4.05 19.51
N LYS A 284 -9.03 5.25 19.87
CA LYS A 284 -9.99 5.50 20.96
C LYS A 284 -11.28 6.09 20.40
N SER A 285 -12.41 5.60 20.86
CA SER A 285 -13.73 6.08 20.44
C SER A 285 -13.83 7.61 20.43
N GLY A 286 -14.19 8.19 19.28
CA GLY A 286 -14.29 9.63 19.07
C GLY A 286 -12.95 10.35 18.89
N GLY A 287 -11.83 9.65 18.87
CA GLY A 287 -10.50 10.23 18.76
C GLY A 287 -10.24 10.92 17.42
N ASN A 288 -9.56 12.07 17.48
CA ASN A 288 -8.91 12.74 16.35
C ASN A 288 -7.44 12.32 16.31
N TYR A 289 -6.89 12.04 15.11
CA TYR A 289 -5.48 11.61 14.92
C TYR A 289 -4.63 12.66 14.16
N GLY A 290 -5.17 13.87 13.98
CA GLY A 290 -4.42 15.07 13.60
C GLY A 290 -4.26 15.32 12.12
N TRP A 291 -4.25 14.30 11.27
CA TRP A 291 -4.06 14.48 9.83
C TRP A 291 -5.16 15.36 9.21
N PRO A 292 -4.85 16.32 8.32
CA PRO A 292 -3.53 16.64 7.73
C PRO A 292 -2.73 17.71 8.50
N ASN A 293 -3.21 18.23 9.61
CA ASN A 293 -2.57 19.32 10.33
C ASN A 293 -1.32 18.88 11.12
N VAL A 294 -1.28 17.61 11.51
CA VAL A 294 -0.15 16.98 12.21
C VAL A 294 0.15 15.65 11.54
N ALA A 295 1.44 15.32 11.40
CA ALA A 295 1.94 14.00 11.04
C ALA A 295 2.90 13.52 12.14
N GLY A 296 2.58 12.38 12.77
CA GLY A 296 3.35 11.89 13.91
C GLY A 296 3.14 12.70 15.17
N LEU A 297 4.23 13.14 15.79
CA LEU A 297 4.21 13.96 16.99
C LEU A 297 4.15 15.45 16.64
N PRO A 298 3.46 16.29 17.43
CA PRO A 298 3.37 17.73 17.16
C PRO A 298 4.67 18.43 17.59
N ASP A 299 5.80 17.98 17.09
CA ASP A 299 7.13 18.37 17.55
C ASP A 299 7.79 19.46 16.68
N GLY A 300 7.10 19.89 15.61
CA GLY A 300 7.57 20.93 14.69
C GLY A 300 8.78 20.52 13.86
N LYS A 301 8.99 19.21 13.69
CA LYS A 301 10.03 18.67 12.81
C LYS A 301 9.47 18.41 11.43
N ALA A 302 10.29 18.36 10.45
CA ALA A 302 10.17 17.95 9.05
C ALA A 302 8.79 18.05 8.33
N TYR A 303 7.68 18.14 9.02
CA TYR A 303 6.34 18.23 8.45
C TYR A 303 5.74 19.65 8.59
N GLU A 304 5.11 20.12 7.52
CA GLU A 304 4.23 21.29 7.45
C GLU A 304 3.05 20.95 6.56
N TYR A 305 1.85 21.31 6.94
CA TYR A 305 0.68 21.15 6.09
C TYR A 305 0.66 22.19 4.97
N ALA A 306 0.95 21.79 3.74
CA ALA A 306 0.87 22.63 2.55
C ALA A 306 -0.54 22.49 1.93
N ARG A 307 -1.30 23.58 1.88
CA ARG A 307 -2.67 23.60 1.36
C ARG A 307 -2.68 23.95 -0.12
N TRP A 308 -2.41 22.95 -0.95
CA TRP A 308 -2.25 23.17 -2.40
C TRP A 308 -3.52 23.70 -3.07
N SER A 309 -4.70 23.25 -2.65
CA SER A 309 -5.99 23.74 -3.17
C SER A 309 -6.28 25.20 -2.85
N GLU A 310 -5.60 25.78 -1.85
CA GLU A 310 -5.75 27.16 -1.41
C GLU A 310 -4.66 28.09 -1.95
N SER A 311 -3.84 27.63 -2.91
CA SER A 311 -2.80 28.45 -3.51
C SER A 311 -3.38 29.71 -4.17
N SER A 312 -2.71 30.86 -3.98
CA SER A 312 -3.08 32.12 -4.63
C SER A 312 -2.86 32.11 -6.15
N THR A 313 -1.99 31.23 -6.66
CA THR A 313 -1.95 30.86 -8.08
C THR A 313 -2.91 29.70 -8.29
N PRO A 314 -3.76 29.72 -9.35
CA PRO A 314 -4.66 28.59 -9.64
C PRO A 314 -3.91 27.26 -9.61
N CYS A 315 -4.38 26.33 -8.82
CA CYS A 315 -3.69 25.07 -8.52
C CYS A 315 -3.25 24.32 -9.79
N ALA A 316 -4.07 24.30 -10.82
CA ALA A 316 -3.76 23.67 -12.10
C ALA A 316 -2.58 24.32 -12.86
N GLN A 317 -2.12 25.50 -12.46
CA GLN A 317 -1.00 26.24 -13.08
C GLN A 317 0.32 26.07 -12.33
N ILE A 318 0.31 25.42 -11.18
CA ILE A 318 1.50 25.13 -10.38
C ILE A 318 1.83 23.64 -10.44
N ARG A 319 3.10 23.29 -10.21
CA ARG A 319 3.56 21.92 -10.19
C ARG A 319 3.65 21.42 -8.75
N PHE A 320 3.06 20.28 -8.47
CA PHE A 320 3.20 19.62 -7.17
C PHE A 320 4.65 19.22 -6.88
N SER A 321 5.06 19.41 -5.65
CA SER A 321 6.32 18.90 -5.10
C SER A 321 6.19 18.75 -3.58
N ASP A 322 6.57 17.59 -3.04
CA ASP A 322 6.64 17.37 -1.59
C ASP A 322 7.74 18.18 -0.88
N ILE A 323 8.67 18.76 -1.65
CA ILE A 323 9.90 19.39 -1.14
C ILE A 323 9.97 20.86 -1.55
N ALA A 324 9.82 21.16 -2.84
CA ALA A 324 9.89 22.52 -3.37
C ALA A 324 8.49 23.14 -3.46
N ILE A 325 7.91 23.48 -2.30
CA ILE A 325 6.56 24.04 -2.21
C ILE A 325 6.61 25.52 -2.58
N PRO A 326 5.87 25.98 -3.62
CA PRO A 326 5.83 27.38 -4.02
C PRO A 326 5.33 28.31 -2.90
N ALA A 327 5.82 29.53 -2.82
CA ALA A 327 5.40 30.53 -1.84
C ALA A 327 3.92 30.92 -1.95
N THR A 328 3.28 30.65 -3.10
CA THR A 328 1.84 30.86 -3.33
C THR A 328 0.95 29.83 -2.63
N VAL A 329 1.51 28.72 -2.18
CA VAL A 329 0.82 27.66 -1.45
C VAL A 329 0.89 27.96 0.06
N PRO A 330 -0.24 28.19 0.74
CA PRO A 330 -0.23 28.40 2.19
C PRO A 330 0.33 27.18 2.92
N ARG A 331 1.15 27.41 3.94
CA ARG A 331 1.73 26.37 4.80
C ARG A 331 1.38 26.64 6.25
N GLU A 332 1.12 25.60 6.98
CA GLU A 332 0.78 25.65 8.39
C GLU A 332 1.68 24.68 9.18
N ALA A 333 2.35 25.20 10.19
CA ALA A 333 3.14 24.37 11.10
C ALA A 333 2.22 23.56 12.01
N GLU A 334 2.61 22.36 12.40
CA GLU A 334 1.87 21.48 13.32
C GLU A 334 1.48 22.17 14.62
N SER A 335 2.35 23.03 15.12
CA SER A 335 2.11 23.83 16.34
C SER A 335 0.93 24.80 16.24
N ALA A 336 0.43 25.09 15.04
CA ALA A 336 -0.77 25.91 14.82
C ALA A 336 -2.06 25.12 15.08
N PHE A 337 -2.04 23.80 14.97
CA PHE A 337 -3.19 22.95 15.27
C PHE A 337 -3.47 22.94 16.77
N LYS A 338 -4.63 23.42 17.17
CA LYS A 338 -5.01 23.59 18.59
C LYS A 338 -6.13 22.66 19.05
N GLN A 339 -6.70 21.87 18.14
CA GLN A 339 -7.72 20.92 18.52
C GLN A 339 -7.08 19.74 19.27
N PRO A 340 -7.77 19.16 20.26
CA PRO A 340 -7.31 17.94 20.90
C PRO A 340 -7.17 16.81 19.88
N PHE A 341 -6.05 16.08 19.92
CA PHE A 341 -5.84 14.89 19.13
C PHE A 341 -5.04 13.85 19.93
N ASN A 342 -5.07 12.60 19.47
CA ASN A 342 -4.33 11.50 20.06
C ASN A 342 -3.03 11.32 19.28
N PRO A 343 -1.86 11.59 19.87
CA PRO A 343 -0.58 11.35 19.20
C PRO A 343 -0.33 9.84 19.06
N PRO A 344 0.48 9.41 18.07
CA PRO A 344 0.88 8.02 17.92
C PRO A 344 1.70 7.54 19.12
N ILE A 345 1.70 6.22 19.35
CA ILE A 345 2.57 5.60 20.37
C ILE A 345 3.99 5.37 19.86
N ALA A 346 4.18 5.40 18.54
CA ALA A 346 5.48 5.34 17.88
C ALA A 346 5.38 5.87 16.44
N THR A 347 6.51 6.36 15.89
CA THR A 347 6.65 6.81 14.50
C THR A 347 7.78 6.08 13.78
N MET A 348 7.65 5.88 12.48
CA MET A 348 8.65 5.28 11.57
C MET A 348 8.86 6.18 10.33
N PHE A 349 9.71 7.19 10.33
CA PHE A 349 10.57 7.70 11.38
C PHE A 349 10.50 9.22 11.38
N THR A 350 10.51 9.81 12.54
CA THR A 350 10.61 11.27 12.70
C THR A 350 12.02 11.73 12.39
N VAL A 351 12.16 12.77 11.57
CA VAL A 351 13.45 13.37 11.21
C VAL A 351 13.46 14.88 11.50
N PRO A 352 14.63 15.49 11.74
CA PRO A 352 14.72 16.91 12.04
C PRO A 352 14.29 17.79 10.86
N SER A 353 13.90 19.05 11.12
CA SER A 353 13.41 20.01 10.11
C SER A 353 14.41 20.29 8.99
N ASN A 354 15.70 20.10 9.22
CA ASN A 354 16.76 20.27 8.23
C ASN A 354 17.15 18.95 7.53
N TYR A 355 16.35 17.90 7.66
CA TYR A 355 16.60 16.65 6.96
C TYR A 355 16.60 16.83 5.45
N ASN A 356 17.60 16.27 4.77
CA ASN A 356 17.74 16.40 3.32
C ASN A 356 16.93 15.30 2.59
N PHE A 357 15.68 15.60 2.24
CA PHE A 357 14.83 14.70 1.45
C PHE A 357 15.29 14.50 -0.01
N GLN A 358 16.28 15.27 -0.46
CA GLN A 358 16.88 15.19 -1.81
C GLN A 358 18.37 14.81 -1.72
N ASP A 359 18.74 13.95 -0.78
CA ASP A 359 20.12 13.52 -0.64
C ASP A 359 20.62 12.88 -1.95
N ALA A 360 21.71 13.44 -2.50
CA ALA A 360 22.34 12.91 -3.69
C ALA A 360 22.90 11.47 -3.52
N ALA A 361 23.06 11.00 -2.28
CA ALA A 361 23.41 9.62 -1.98
C ALA A 361 22.23 8.66 -2.19
N CYS A 362 20.99 9.15 -2.28
CA CYS A 362 19.84 8.37 -2.65
C CYS A 362 19.99 7.82 -4.06
N LYS A 363 20.09 6.50 -4.19
CA LYS A 363 20.19 5.80 -5.47
C LYS A 363 18.83 5.45 -6.08
N GLY A 364 17.75 5.67 -5.32
CA GLY A 364 16.39 5.39 -5.71
C GLY A 364 15.60 6.66 -6.08
N VAL A 365 14.31 6.50 -6.35
CA VAL A 365 13.39 7.63 -6.42
C VAL A 365 13.19 8.20 -5.02
N ASP A 366 12.96 9.51 -4.93
CA ASP A 366 12.96 10.26 -3.66
C ASP A 366 12.15 9.56 -2.55
N PHE A 367 10.89 9.20 -2.81
CA PHE A 367 10.02 8.61 -1.79
C PHE A 367 10.49 7.23 -1.27
N ILE A 368 11.32 6.49 -2.03
CA ILE A 368 11.95 5.25 -1.55
C ILE A 368 13.04 5.56 -0.53
N CYS A 369 13.79 6.64 -0.74
CA CYS A 369 14.88 7.05 0.16
C CYS A 369 14.37 7.79 1.42
N TRP A 370 13.15 8.31 1.38
CA TRP A 370 12.58 9.00 2.55
C TRP A 370 12.50 8.08 3.78
N PRO A 371 12.51 8.64 4.98
CA PRO A 371 12.57 7.87 6.23
C PRO A 371 11.35 6.98 6.50
N THR A 372 10.22 7.19 5.83
CA THR A 372 9.04 6.32 5.91
C THR A 372 9.33 4.90 5.44
N VAL A 373 8.57 3.93 5.90
CA VAL A 373 8.71 2.50 5.53
C VAL A 373 7.51 1.98 4.73
N GLY A 374 6.38 2.70 4.72
CA GLY A 374 5.12 2.27 4.12
C GLY A 374 4.50 1.11 4.89
N ALA A 375 4.12 1.36 6.15
CA ALA A 375 3.47 0.38 7.02
C ALA A 375 2.18 -0.14 6.37
N SER A 376 2.05 -1.44 6.15
CA SER A 376 0.97 -2.04 5.35
C SER A 376 0.01 -2.92 6.14
N SER A 377 0.41 -3.36 7.32
CA SER A 377 -0.44 -4.04 8.29
C SER A 377 0.12 -3.90 9.69
N VAL A 378 -0.72 -4.16 10.68
CA VAL A 378 -0.32 -4.37 12.06
C VAL A 378 -1.04 -5.62 12.59
N GLU A 379 -0.32 -6.46 13.34
CA GLU A 379 -0.90 -7.60 14.05
C GLU A 379 -0.37 -7.63 15.48
N TYR A 380 -1.28 -7.76 16.44
CA TYR A 380 -0.92 -7.95 17.83
C TYR A 380 -0.46 -9.40 18.06
N TYR A 381 0.75 -9.55 18.58
CA TYR A 381 1.31 -10.85 18.85
C TYR A 381 1.57 -11.05 20.36
N SER A 382 0.97 -12.10 20.92
CA SER A 382 1.26 -12.64 22.24
C SER A 382 0.81 -14.09 22.27
N LYS A 383 1.73 -15.03 22.12
CA LYS A 383 1.45 -16.46 22.02
C LYS A 383 2.27 -17.24 23.04
N SER A 384 1.60 -17.90 23.98
CA SER A 384 2.25 -18.85 24.90
C SER A 384 2.93 -19.97 24.12
N GLY A 385 4.21 -20.21 24.37
CA GLY A 385 5.00 -21.20 23.63
C GLY A 385 5.43 -20.80 22.23
N GLY A 386 5.11 -19.58 21.79
CA GLY A 386 5.49 -19.04 20.49
C GLY A 386 6.97 -18.62 20.40
N ILE A 387 7.24 -17.42 19.88
CA ILE A 387 8.59 -16.88 19.75
C ILE A 387 9.04 -16.26 21.08
N PRO A 388 10.08 -16.79 21.73
CA PRO A 388 10.56 -16.28 23.03
C PRO A 388 10.90 -14.79 22.99
N GLY A 389 10.49 -14.04 24.01
CA GLY A 389 10.71 -12.60 24.10
C GLY A 389 9.81 -11.75 23.19
N TRP A 390 8.91 -12.37 22.43
CA TRP A 390 7.82 -11.69 21.71
C TRP A 390 6.52 -11.87 22.48
N ASP A 391 6.47 -11.29 23.65
CA ASP A 391 5.24 -11.20 24.43
C ASP A 391 4.74 -9.77 24.39
N LYS A 392 3.49 -9.56 23.95
CA LYS A 392 2.90 -8.23 23.74
C LYS A 392 3.73 -7.36 22.81
N VAL A 393 3.84 -7.78 21.56
CA VAL A 393 4.49 -6.99 20.51
C VAL A 393 3.51 -6.72 19.36
N LEU A 394 3.77 -5.66 18.60
CA LEU A 394 3.13 -5.43 17.32
C LEU A 394 4.05 -5.89 16.20
N LEU A 395 3.50 -6.65 15.26
CA LEU A 395 4.14 -7.06 14.03
C LEU A 395 3.66 -6.13 12.93
N ILE A 396 4.58 -5.42 12.26
CA ILE A 396 4.25 -4.40 11.25
C ILE A 396 4.99 -4.75 9.97
N THR A 397 4.25 -5.07 8.91
CA THR A 397 4.82 -5.28 7.57
C THR A 397 5.01 -3.96 6.84
N THR A 398 5.96 -3.93 5.91
CA THR A 398 6.31 -2.70 5.20
C THR A 398 6.49 -2.91 3.70
N LEU A 399 6.00 -1.95 2.92
CA LEU A 399 6.02 -2.00 1.45
C LEU A 399 7.36 -1.55 0.87
N LYS A 400 7.93 -0.47 1.39
CA LYS A 400 9.13 0.13 0.81
C LYS A 400 10.37 -0.72 0.97
N ARG A 401 10.51 -1.37 2.13
CA ARG A 401 11.75 -2.03 2.55
C ARG A 401 11.59 -3.54 2.77
N GLY A 402 10.45 -4.12 2.38
CA GLY A 402 10.17 -5.55 2.45
C GLY A 402 10.61 -6.19 3.76
N SER A 403 10.19 -5.60 4.87
CA SER A 403 10.64 -5.98 6.21
C SER A 403 9.45 -6.15 7.16
N LEU A 404 9.68 -6.92 8.23
CA LEU A 404 8.82 -6.98 9.39
C LEU A 404 9.46 -6.16 10.50
N TYR A 405 8.75 -5.17 11.02
CA TYR A 405 9.13 -4.44 12.22
C TYR A 405 8.38 -4.99 13.43
N VAL A 406 9.08 -5.20 14.50
CA VAL A 406 8.54 -5.69 15.78
C VAL A 406 8.67 -4.57 16.80
N LEU A 407 7.53 -4.11 17.35
CA LEU A 407 7.46 -3.07 18.36
C LEU A 407 7.02 -3.67 19.70
N PRO A 408 7.88 -3.69 20.73
CA PRO A 408 7.47 -4.11 22.06
C PRO A 408 6.47 -3.12 22.67
N LEU A 409 5.46 -3.64 23.37
CA LEU A 409 4.47 -2.86 24.10
C LEU A 409 4.72 -2.89 25.61
N SER A 410 4.28 -1.82 26.28
CA SER A 410 4.24 -1.76 27.75
C SER A 410 3.36 -2.88 28.34
N ALA A 411 3.53 -3.18 29.61
CA ALA A 411 2.82 -4.25 30.30
C ALA A 411 1.28 -4.14 30.17
N ASN A 412 0.75 -2.92 30.12
CA ASN A 412 -0.68 -2.63 29.92
C ASN A 412 -1.07 -2.43 28.43
N GLY A 413 -0.14 -2.61 27.50
CA GLY A 413 -0.41 -2.45 26.07
C GLY A 413 -0.63 -1.00 25.58
N GLN A 414 -0.58 0.00 26.45
CA GLN A 414 -1.02 1.37 26.13
C GLN A 414 0.12 2.29 25.62
N ALA A 415 1.31 1.77 25.44
CA ALA A 415 2.48 2.52 24.93
C ALA A 415 3.51 1.57 24.31
N ALA A 416 4.39 2.11 23.47
CA ALA A 416 5.61 1.41 23.08
C ALA A 416 6.53 1.24 24.32
N ALA A 417 7.18 0.07 24.44
CA ALA A 417 8.10 -0.26 25.53
C ALA A 417 9.56 -0.36 25.07
N GLY A 418 9.86 0.01 23.83
CA GLY A 418 11.20 -0.05 23.26
C GLY A 418 11.23 0.45 21.84
N GLN A 419 12.38 0.24 21.19
CA GLN A 419 12.59 0.60 19.80
C GLN A 419 12.08 -0.52 18.87
N PHE A 420 11.80 -0.14 17.63
CA PHE A 420 11.54 -1.12 16.57
C PHE A 420 12.73 -2.04 16.35
N THR A 421 12.44 -3.31 16.16
CA THR A 421 13.44 -4.30 15.72
C THR A 421 13.03 -4.82 14.36
N ARG A 422 13.93 -4.73 13.35
CA ARG A 422 13.67 -5.14 11.98
C ARG A 422 14.10 -6.59 11.71
N TYR A 423 13.20 -7.34 11.06
CA TYR A 423 13.42 -8.71 10.59
C TYR A 423 13.13 -8.83 9.09
N PHE A 424 13.61 -9.87 8.45
CA PHE A 424 13.25 -10.36 7.11
C PHE A 424 13.49 -9.35 5.97
N GLN A 425 14.46 -8.46 6.09
CA GLN A 425 14.77 -7.49 5.04
C GLN A 425 14.96 -8.17 3.68
N SER A 426 14.22 -7.71 2.68
CA SER A 426 14.21 -8.25 1.31
C SER A 426 13.86 -7.17 0.30
N GLU A 427 14.01 -7.47 -0.98
CA GLU A 427 13.55 -6.63 -2.09
C GLU A 427 12.06 -6.82 -2.41
N ASN A 428 11.30 -7.46 -1.53
CA ASN A 428 9.85 -7.60 -1.65
C ASN A 428 9.11 -6.39 -1.09
N ARG A 429 7.81 -6.35 -1.34
CA ARG A 429 6.84 -5.46 -0.70
C ARG A 429 5.96 -6.33 0.18
N PHE A 430 6.15 -6.27 1.49
CA PHE A 430 5.35 -7.03 2.43
C PHE A 430 4.00 -6.34 2.66
N ARG A 431 2.91 -7.07 2.45
CA ARG A 431 1.55 -6.50 2.46
C ARG A 431 0.79 -6.80 3.74
N ASP A 432 0.87 -8.01 4.25
CA ASP A 432 0.07 -8.45 5.39
C ASP A 432 0.66 -9.66 6.09
N THR A 433 0.23 -9.92 7.33
CA THR A 433 0.69 -11.03 8.16
C THR A 433 -0.46 -11.91 8.62
N ALA A 434 -0.14 -13.18 8.85
CA ALA A 434 -0.90 -14.09 9.69
C ALA A 434 0.04 -14.94 10.53
N VAL A 435 -0.37 -15.31 11.73
CA VAL A 435 0.44 -16.11 12.65
C VAL A 435 -0.17 -17.51 12.80
N SER A 436 0.69 -18.54 12.77
CA SER A 436 0.24 -19.91 13.05
C SER A 436 -0.35 -20.07 14.46
N PRO A 437 -1.23 -21.03 14.70
CA PRO A 437 -1.86 -21.22 16.03
C PRO A 437 -0.86 -21.42 17.18
N ASP A 438 0.29 -22.06 16.90
CA ASP A 438 1.37 -22.26 17.86
C ASP A 438 2.26 -20.99 18.04
N GLY A 439 2.02 -19.95 17.26
CA GLY A 439 2.76 -18.71 17.29
C GLY A 439 4.18 -18.79 16.72
N ARG A 440 4.62 -19.90 16.18
CA ARG A 440 6.02 -20.11 15.77
C ARG A 440 6.30 -19.77 14.32
N THR A 441 5.26 -19.70 13.49
CA THR A 441 5.40 -19.35 12.07
C THR A 441 4.63 -18.06 11.76
N ILE A 442 5.33 -17.11 11.16
CA ILE A 442 4.76 -15.87 10.62
C ILE A 442 4.61 -16.04 9.12
N TYR A 443 3.39 -15.92 8.62
CA TYR A 443 3.10 -15.89 7.20
C TYR A 443 3.05 -14.44 6.73
N ILE A 444 3.63 -14.14 5.58
CA ILE A 444 3.66 -12.79 5.02
C ILE A 444 3.22 -12.84 3.56
N ALA A 445 2.24 -12.02 3.22
CA ALA A 445 1.83 -11.79 1.84
C ALA A 445 2.76 -10.76 1.18
N THR A 446 3.07 -10.95 -0.12
CA THR A 446 3.90 -10.02 -0.89
C THR A 446 3.14 -9.46 -2.07
N ASP A 447 3.30 -8.15 -2.32
CA ASP A 447 2.76 -7.52 -3.54
C ASP A 447 3.46 -8.09 -4.80
N PRO A 448 2.75 -8.26 -5.90
CA PRO A 448 3.36 -8.66 -7.17
C PRO A 448 4.05 -7.50 -7.90
N ASP A 449 3.63 -6.26 -7.62
CA ASP A 449 4.01 -5.05 -8.33
C ASP A 449 4.29 -3.88 -7.36
N GLY A 450 4.88 -2.82 -7.91
CA GLY A 450 5.20 -1.60 -7.18
C GLY A 450 6.70 -1.35 -7.09
N GLN A 451 7.09 -0.42 -6.23
CA GLN A 451 8.49 -0.04 -6.04
C GLN A 451 8.94 -0.37 -4.62
N ALA A 452 10.13 -0.91 -4.49
CA ALA A 452 10.78 -1.21 -3.22
C ALA A 452 12.24 -0.75 -3.25
N GLU A 453 12.88 -0.73 -2.09
CA GLU A 453 14.31 -0.52 -1.96
C GLU A 453 15.06 -1.80 -2.31
N ALA A 454 15.99 -1.70 -3.26
CA ALA A 454 16.92 -2.78 -3.59
C ALA A 454 18.03 -2.89 -2.52
N SER A 455 18.73 -4.01 -2.51
CA SER A 455 19.84 -4.29 -1.58
C SER A 455 20.99 -3.28 -1.64
N ASN A 456 21.14 -2.56 -2.76
CA ASN A 456 22.14 -1.51 -2.96
C ASN A 456 21.60 -0.10 -2.66
N GLY A 457 20.38 0.04 -2.13
CA GLY A 457 19.71 1.30 -1.83
C GLY A 457 19.04 1.98 -3.03
N ALA A 458 19.09 1.37 -4.22
CA ALA A 458 18.37 1.88 -5.39
C ALA A 458 16.87 1.47 -5.34
N THR A 459 16.07 2.04 -6.23
CA THR A 459 14.69 1.59 -6.43
C THR A 459 14.67 0.34 -7.30
N THR A 460 13.94 -0.68 -6.89
CA THR A 460 13.63 -1.85 -7.70
C THR A 460 12.13 -2.00 -7.94
N ARG A 461 11.79 -2.55 -9.10
CA ARG A 461 10.45 -3.07 -9.43
C ARG A 461 10.46 -4.58 -9.59
N THR A 462 11.63 -5.20 -9.39
CA THR A 462 11.83 -6.65 -9.46
C THR A 462 11.78 -7.21 -8.06
N MET A 463 10.60 -7.72 -7.68
CA MET A 463 10.42 -8.42 -6.41
C MET A 463 11.00 -9.83 -6.51
N GLN A 464 11.60 -10.32 -5.43
CA GLN A 464 12.12 -11.69 -5.35
C GLN A 464 10.99 -12.74 -5.36
N ASP A 465 9.95 -12.49 -4.59
CA ASP A 465 8.83 -13.42 -4.37
C ASP A 465 7.51 -12.70 -4.70
N LYS A 466 7.22 -12.48 -5.98
CA LYS A 466 6.03 -11.75 -6.46
C LYS A 466 4.74 -12.48 -6.17
N GLY A 467 3.77 -11.79 -5.53
CA GLY A 467 2.45 -12.34 -5.28
C GLY A 467 2.51 -13.66 -4.55
N ALA A 468 3.33 -13.74 -3.52
CA ALA A 468 3.58 -14.96 -2.77
C ALA A 468 3.06 -14.87 -1.33
N ILE A 469 2.92 -16.03 -0.70
CA ILE A 469 2.87 -16.16 0.75
C ILE A 469 4.17 -16.80 1.19
N LEU A 470 4.90 -16.09 2.03
CA LEU A 470 6.14 -16.54 2.66
C LEU A 470 5.83 -17.05 4.07
N ALA A 471 6.46 -18.14 4.49
CA ALA A 471 6.44 -18.62 5.86
C ALA A 471 7.82 -18.41 6.48
N PHE A 472 7.87 -17.80 7.66
CA PHE A 472 9.07 -17.64 8.47
C PHE A 472 8.86 -18.39 9.80
N THR A 473 9.47 -19.55 9.91
CA THR A 473 9.34 -20.41 11.10
C THR A 473 10.50 -20.18 12.04
N TYR A 474 10.21 -19.87 13.30
CA TYR A 474 11.23 -19.65 14.33
C TYR A 474 12.04 -20.92 14.61
N GLU A 475 13.36 -20.82 14.53
CA GLU A 475 14.31 -21.91 14.74
C GLU A 475 15.11 -21.78 16.06
N GLY A 476 15.22 -20.58 16.61
CA GLY A 476 15.98 -20.35 17.85
C GLY A 476 16.57 -18.96 17.97
N GLU A 477 17.31 -18.73 19.05
CA GLU A 477 18.11 -17.52 19.23
C GLU A 477 19.40 -17.67 18.40
N GLY A 478 19.69 -16.65 17.58
CA GLY A 478 20.95 -16.58 16.87
C GLY A 478 22.09 -16.28 17.83
N GLY A 479 23.11 -17.11 17.85
CA GLY A 479 24.41 -16.70 18.38
C GLY A 479 24.94 -15.56 17.51
N ALA A 480 25.64 -14.56 18.11
CA ALA A 480 26.18 -13.31 17.58
C ALA A 480 25.82 -13.00 16.10
N ALA A 481 25.32 -11.79 15.82
CA ALA A 481 24.80 -11.33 14.54
C ALA A 481 25.36 -12.10 13.32
N PRO A 482 24.55 -12.61 12.41
CA PRO A 482 25.06 -13.36 11.28
C PRO A 482 26.15 -12.51 10.64
N LYS A 483 27.40 -13.00 10.68
CA LYS A 483 28.44 -12.51 9.76
C LYS A 483 27.74 -12.54 8.41
N GLN A 484 27.75 -11.42 7.72
CA GLN A 484 27.33 -11.40 6.33
C GLN A 484 27.84 -12.70 5.71
N VAL A 485 26.95 -13.57 5.32
CA VAL A 485 27.31 -14.66 4.42
C VAL A 485 27.68 -13.92 3.16
N THR A 486 28.96 -13.60 3.05
CA THR A 486 29.60 -13.33 1.78
C THR A 486 29.17 -14.54 0.99
N GLN A 487 28.27 -14.34 0.02
CA GLN A 487 28.03 -15.35 -0.99
C GLN A 487 29.43 -15.67 -1.52
N THR A 488 29.99 -16.78 -1.07
CA THR A 488 31.11 -17.38 -1.75
C THR A 488 30.60 -17.52 -3.17
N LYS A 489 31.17 -16.69 -4.07
CA LYS A 489 31.01 -16.88 -5.50
C LYS A 489 31.13 -18.38 -5.71
N ALA A 490 30.01 -19.01 -6.03
CA ALA A 490 30.05 -20.38 -6.50
C ALA A 490 31.10 -20.37 -7.59
N LYS A 491 32.17 -21.13 -7.37
CA LYS A 491 33.26 -21.33 -8.32
C LYS A 491 32.57 -21.68 -9.62
N ALA A 492 32.67 -20.78 -10.60
CA ALA A 492 32.05 -20.95 -11.89
C ALA A 492 32.40 -22.36 -12.38
N ALA A 493 31.39 -23.20 -12.52
CA ALA A 493 31.53 -24.43 -13.25
C ALA A 493 32.04 -24.06 -14.65
N PRO A 494 32.94 -24.81 -15.24
CA PRO A 494 33.44 -24.52 -16.58
C PRO A 494 32.23 -24.41 -17.52
N PRO A 495 32.25 -23.49 -18.49
CA PRO A 495 31.12 -23.28 -19.38
C PRO A 495 30.82 -24.59 -20.12
N VAL A 496 29.66 -25.13 -19.83
CA VAL A 496 29.07 -26.14 -20.73
C VAL A 496 28.64 -25.37 -21.96
N THR A 497 29.41 -25.47 -23.01
CA THR A 497 29.06 -25.02 -24.34
C THR A 497 27.90 -25.88 -24.85
N ALA A 498 26.69 -25.58 -24.43
CA ALA A 498 25.51 -25.96 -25.17
C ALA A 498 25.21 -24.79 -26.11
N ALA A 499 25.60 -24.96 -27.36
CA ALA A 499 25.19 -24.07 -28.43
C ALA A 499 23.68 -24.14 -28.58
N ILE A 500 22.97 -23.21 -27.93
CA ILE A 500 21.62 -22.85 -28.33
C ILE A 500 21.83 -21.78 -29.41
N ALA A 501 21.70 -22.18 -30.66
CA ALA A 501 21.55 -21.28 -31.79
C ALA A 501 20.21 -20.54 -31.69
N GLY A 502 20.15 -19.51 -30.82
CA GLY A 502 19.15 -18.46 -30.81
C GLY A 502 19.73 -17.31 -31.62
N GLY A 503 19.26 -17.12 -32.85
CA GLY A 503 19.69 -16.06 -33.72
C GLY A 503 19.60 -14.70 -33.02
N VAL A 504 20.66 -13.91 -33.06
CA VAL A 504 20.68 -12.50 -32.70
C VAL A 504 19.70 -11.82 -33.65
N GLY A 505 18.53 -11.38 -33.14
CA GLY A 505 17.52 -10.69 -33.94
C GLY A 505 18.12 -9.43 -34.57
N ALA A 506 17.69 -9.10 -35.77
CA ALA A 506 18.12 -7.88 -36.45
C ALA A 506 17.77 -6.62 -35.59
N PRO A 507 18.61 -5.56 -35.61
CA PRO A 507 18.32 -4.33 -34.91
C PRO A 507 17.00 -3.70 -35.41
N PRO A 508 16.27 -2.94 -34.56
CA PRO A 508 15.04 -2.28 -34.94
C PRO A 508 15.24 -1.34 -36.13
N ARG A 509 14.32 -1.36 -37.11
CA ARG A 509 14.35 -0.46 -38.27
C ARG A 509 13.14 0.46 -38.23
N PHE A 510 13.36 1.76 -38.27
CA PHE A 510 12.35 2.81 -38.34
C PHE A 510 12.95 4.05 -38.99
N THR A 511 12.14 4.97 -39.49
CA THR A 511 12.61 6.22 -40.08
C THR A 511 12.57 7.37 -39.07
N ALA A 512 13.40 8.39 -39.26
CA ALA A 512 13.35 9.62 -38.46
C ALA A 512 12.00 10.32 -38.54
N ALA A 513 11.33 10.25 -39.70
CA ALA A 513 9.98 10.81 -39.90
C ALA A 513 8.95 10.09 -39.02
N GLN A 514 9.01 8.74 -38.92
CA GLN A 514 8.14 7.97 -38.04
C GLN A 514 8.36 8.34 -36.58
N ALA A 515 9.59 8.44 -36.13
CA ALA A 515 9.89 8.83 -34.76
C ALA A 515 9.41 10.26 -34.44
N ALA A 516 9.48 11.19 -35.38
CA ALA A 516 8.94 12.55 -35.22
C ALA A 516 7.41 12.57 -35.12
N SER A 517 6.72 11.81 -36.01
CA SER A 517 5.26 11.61 -35.92
C SER A 517 4.88 10.93 -34.60
N GLY A 518 5.67 9.92 -34.19
CA GLY A 518 5.48 9.20 -32.95
C GLY A 518 5.65 10.07 -31.71
N LYS A 519 6.59 11.04 -31.73
CA LYS A 519 6.70 12.03 -30.65
C LYS A 519 5.44 12.87 -30.50
N THR A 520 4.91 13.38 -31.61
CA THR A 520 3.67 14.17 -31.59
C THR A 520 2.49 13.35 -31.05
N ALA A 521 2.37 12.10 -31.51
CA ALA A 521 1.33 11.18 -31.04
C ALA A 521 1.50 10.80 -29.57
N PHE A 522 2.73 10.58 -29.13
CA PHE A 522 3.08 10.30 -27.73
C PHE A 522 2.74 11.44 -26.79
N ASP A 523 3.12 12.67 -27.16
CA ASP A 523 2.85 13.88 -26.38
C ASP A 523 1.34 14.08 -26.19
N ALA A 524 0.55 13.79 -27.21
CA ALA A 524 -0.90 13.95 -27.18
C ALA A 524 -1.64 12.84 -26.40
N ASN A 525 -1.12 11.59 -26.36
CA ASN A 525 -1.90 10.42 -25.90
C ASN A 525 -1.23 9.63 -24.77
N CYS A 526 0.07 9.79 -24.55
CA CYS A 526 0.85 8.97 -23.64
C CYS A 526 1.58 9.77 -22.55
N ALA A 527 1.99 11.00 -22.87
CA ALA A 527 2.83 11.83 -22.00
C ALA A 527 2.15 12.18 -20.67
N ALA A 528 0.83 12.28 -20.64
CA ALA A 528 0.07 12.51 -19.39
C ALA A 528 0.35 11.46 -18.32
N CYS A 529 0.59 10.20 -18.73
CA CYS A 529 0.89 9.11 -17.82
C CYS A 529 2.39 8.79 -17.74
N HIS A 530 3.08 8.76 -18.90
CA HIS A 530 4.48 8.33 -19.01
C HIS A 530 5.51 9.48 -18.95
N GLY A 531 5.02 10.72 -18.86
CA GLY A 531 5.85 11.93 -18.87
C GLY A 531 6.38 12.28 -20.26
N ASN A 532 6.67 13.56 -20.49
CA ASN A 532 7.15 14.07 -21.78
C ASN A 532 8.61 13.71 -22.11
N THR A 533 9.38 13.27 -21.11
CA THR A 533 10.75 12.75 -21.27
C THR A 533 10.78 11.21 -21.29
N LEU A 534 9.66 10.53 -21.26
CA LEU A 534 9.52 9.07 -21.13
C LEU A 534 10.12 8.47 -19.84
N THR A 535 10.69 9.29 -18.97
CA THR A 535 11.31 8.89 -17.69
C THR A 535 10.65 9.54 -16.49
N ASN A 536 9.86 10.59 -16.69
CA ASN A 536 9.27 11.43 -15.65
C ASN A 536 7.74 11.29 -15.54
N GLY A 537 7.18 10.18 -15.98
CA GLY A 537 5.74 9.91 -15.87
C GLY A 537 5.28 9.66 -14.43
N THR A 538 4.13 10.22 -14.08
CA THR A 538 3.55 10.09 -12.73
C THR A 538 2.73 8.79 -12.59
N PHE A 539 2.09 8.34 -13.67
CA PHE A 539 1.12 7.24 -13.63
C PHE A 539 1.54 6.02 -14.46
N GLY A 540 2.42 6.22 -15.45
CA GLY A 540 2.94 5.16 -16.31
C GLY A 540 4.39 4.80 -15.96
N PRO A 541 4.81 3.54 -16.20
CA PRO A 541 6.21 3.17 -16.04
C PRO A 541 7.10 3.97 -16.99
N PRO A 542 8.38 4.23 -16.65
CA PRO A 542 9.33 4.82 -17.57
C PRO A 542 9.43 4.02 -18.86
N LEU A 543 9.42 4.72 -19.99
CA LEU A 543 9.58 4.14 -21.33
C LEU A 543 10.94 4.46 -21.94
N ALA A 544 11.90 4.94 -21.15
CA ALA A 544 13.26 5.20 -21.56
C ALA A 544 14.26 4.95 -20.42
N GLY A 545 15.55 4.81 -20.79
CA GLY A 545 16.67 4.58 -19.88
C GLY A 545 16.79 3.14 -19.39
N GLU A 546 17.47 2.94 -18.26
CA GLU A 546 17.74 1.59 -17.73
C GLU A 546 16.44 0.82 -17.42
N SER A 547 15.42 1.48 -16.89
CA SER A 547 14.12 0.84 -16.62
C SER A 547 13.46 0.26 -17.88
N PHE A 548 13.64 0.93 -19.02
CA PHE A 548 13.17 0.40 -20.30
C PHE A 548 14.00 -0.82 -20.72
N LYS A 549 15.30 -0.74 -20.61
CA LYS A 549 16.22 -1.83 -20.96
C LYS A 549 15.97 -3.09 -20.13
N ASP A 550 15.79 -2.93 -18.82
CA ASP A 550 15.51 -4.06 -17.90
C ASP A 550 14.25 -4.83 -18.28
N VAL A 551 13.22 -4.14 -18.76
CA VAL A 551 11.94 -4.76 -19.12
C VAL A 551 11.95 -5.29 -20.56
N TRP A 552 12.63 -4.60 -21.47
CA TRP A 552 12.45 -4.80 -22.92
C TRP A 552 13.65 -5.41 -23.63
N SER A 553 14.89 -5.35 -23.08
CA SER A 553 16.09 -5.85 -23.75
C SER A 553 16.05 -7.33 -24.16
N SER A 554 15.23 -8.15 -23.51
CA SER A 554 15.03 -9.57 -23.86
C SER A 554 13.80 -9.82 -24.72
N ARG A 555 13.10 -8.77 -25.17
CA ARG A 555 11.83 -8.85 -25.90
C ARG A 555 11.98 -8.35 -27.34
N SER A 556 10.98 -8.64 -28.17
CA SER A 556 10.93 -8.16 -29.55
C SER A 556 10.24 -6.79 -29.65
N VAL A 557 10.49 -6.09 -30.76
CA VAL A 557 9.75 -4.86 -31.13
C VAL A 557 8.26 -5.14 -31.25
N ARG A 558 7.88 -6.34 -31.67
CA ARG A 558 6.48 -6.77 -31.72
C ARG A 558 5.83 -6.77 -30.34
N ALA A 559 6.52 -7.30 -29.34
CA ALA A 559 6.00 -7.30 -27.97
C ALA A 559 5.82 -5.89 -27.41
N LEU A 560 6.72 -4.94 -27.75
CA LEU A 560 6.58 -3.53 -27.38
C LEU A 560 5.36 -2.89 -28.04
N TYR A 561 5.12 -3.17 -29.32
CA TYR A 561 3.95 -2.70 -30.05
C TYR A 561 2.64 -3.27 -29.46
N ASP A 562 2.59 -4.58 -29.23
CA ASP A 562 1.39 -5.21 -28.65
C ASP A 562 1.07 -4.62 -27.28
N LYS A 563 2.09 -4.31 -26.50
CA LYS A 563 1.90 -3.58 -25.22
C LYS A 563 1.41 -2.15 -25.44
N ALA A 564 1.95 -1.42 -26.41
CA ALA A 564 1.49 -0.07 -26.73
C ALA A 564 0.02 -0.06 -27.11
N LYS A 565 -0.48 -1.06 -27.84
CA LYS A 565 -1.91 -1.19 -28.20
C LYS A 565 -2.85 -1.38 -27.01
N THR A 566 -2.34 -1.81 -25.86
CA THR A 566 -3.14 -1.86 -24.62
C THR A 566 -3.26 -0.51 -23.93
N MET A 567 -2.67 0.56 -24.52
CA MET A 567 -2.65 1.92 -23.98
C MET A 567 -3.36 2.91 -24.92
N PRO A 568 -3.96 4.00 -24.38
CA PRO A 568 -4.28 4.20 -22.96
C PRO A 568 -5.27 3.13 -22.45
N PRO A 569 -5.21 2.72 -21.18
CA PRO A 569 -6.05 1.61 -20.68
C PRO A 569 -7.56 1.82 -20.88
N ALA A 570 -8.01 3.09 -20.79
CA ALA A 570 -9.42 3.45 -20.96
C ALA A 570 -9.90 3.36 -22.43
N SER A 571 -8.98 3.29 -23.39
CA SER A 571 -9.30 3.27 -24.84
C SER A 571 -8.26 2.45 -25.61
N ALA A 572 -7.98 1.25 -25.15
CA ALA A 572 -7.02 0.32 -25.78
C ALA A 572 -7.35 0.14 -27.28
N GLY A 573 -6.31 0.24 -28.13
CA GLY A 573 -6.44 0.07 -29.58
C GLY A 573 -7.04 1.26 -30.33
N SER A 574 -7.43 2.36 -29.68
CA SER A 574 -8.17 3.48 -30.29
C SER A 574 -7.34 4.36 -31.25
N LEU A 575 -6.02 4.34 -31.16
CA LEU A 575 -5.16 5.24 -31.95
C LEU A 575 -4.88 4.71 -33.38
N GLY A 576 -5.25 3.49 -33.69
CA GLY A 576 -4.96 2.83 -34.96
C GLY A 576 -3.50 2.34 -35.07
N ASP A 577 -3.28 1.35 -35.93
CA ASP A 577 -2.00 0.63 -36.02
C ASP A 577 -0.84 1.50 -36.48
N ALA A 578 -1.07 2.45 -37.39
CA ALA A 578 -0.05 3.37 -37.88
C ALA A 578 0.47 4.26 -36.74
N MET A 579 -0.41 4.85 -35.96
CA MET A 579 -0.03 5.75 -34.86
C MET A 579 0.70 5.00 -33.73
N TYR A 580 0.26 3.79 -33.36
CA TYR A 580 0.99 2.96 -32.40
C TYR A 580 2.38 2.58 -32.92
N THR A 581 2.51 2.30 -34.22
CA THR A 581 3.80 2.02 -34.85
C THR A 581 4.76 3.21 -34.77
N ASP A 582 4.26 4.41 -35.03
CA ASP A 582 5.03 5.65 -34.93
C ASP A 582 5.43 5.95 -33.48
N ILE A 583 4.53 5.74 -32.50
CA ILE A 583 4.84 5.87 -31.06
C ILE A 583 5.97 4.87 -30.67
N VAL A 584 5.92 3.63 -31.15
CA VAL A 584 7.00 2.66 -30.90
C VAL A 584 8.32 3.13 -31.51
N ALA A 585 8.31 3.67 -32.75
CA ALA A 585 9.51 4.23 -33.37
C ALA A 585 10.12 5.39 -32.54
N TYR A 586 9.29 6.24 -31.96
CA TYR A 586 9.76 7.31 -31.04
C TYR A 586 10.37 6.74 -29.75
N VAL A 587 9.71 5.77 -29.13
CA VAL A 587 10.26 5.09 -27.92
C VAL A 587 11.60 4.43 -28.24
N LEU A 588 11.74 3.78 -29.37
CA LEU A 588 13.02 3.19 -29.82
C LEU A 588 14.11 4.25 -29.99
N GLN A 589 13.79 5.38 -30.65
CA GLN A 589 14.75 6.47 -30.82
C GLN A 589 15.24 7.05 -29.50
N VAL A 590 14.34 7.29 -28.54
CA VAL A 590 14.71 7.81 -27.22
C VAL A 590 15.59 6.82 -26.44
N ASN A 591 15.46 5.51 -26.71
CA ASN A 591 16.30 4.47 -26.10
C ASN A 591 17.59 4.17 -26.87
N GLY A 592 17.99 5.05 -27.81
CA GLY A 592 19.30 5.01 -28.45
C GLY A 592 19.36 4.18 -29.74
N PHE A 593 18.23 3.68 -30.25
CA PHE A 593 18.20 3.03 -31.55
C PHE A 593 18.26 4.09 -32.68
N ALA A 594 19.15 3.92 -33.64
CA ALA A 594 19.32 4.87 -34.72
C ALA A 594 18.24 4.69 -35.80
N PRO A 595 17.62 5.80 -36.31
CA PRO A 595 16.73 5.72 -37.44
C PRO A 595 17.48 5.34 -38.71
N GLY A 596 16.81 4.61 -39.61
CA GLY A 596 17.33 4.18 -40.89
C GLY A 596 16.44 4.63 -42.07
N ALA A 597 16.67 4.06 -43.22
CA ALA A 597 15.93 4.37 -44.45
C ALA A 597 14.60 3.59 -44.59
N VAL A 598 14.38 2.58 -43.75
CA VAL A 598 13.22 1.68 -43.84
C VAL A 598 12.25 1.96 -42.70
N ALA A 599 10.99 2.18 -43.05
CA ALA A 599 9.94 2.41 -42.06
C ALA A 599 9.63 1.14 -41.24
N LEU A 600 9.36 1.32 -39.94
CA LEU A 600 8.84 0.26 -39.08
C LEU A 600 7.43 -0.10 -39.57
N GLN A 601 7.24 -1.37 -39.86
CA GLN A 601 5.92 -1.92 -40.23
C GLN A 601 5.58 -3.03 -39.24
N VAL A 602 4.52 -2.85 -38.48
CA VAL A 602 4.05 -3.83 -37.53
C VAL A 602 2.95 -4.67 -38.17
N GLY A 603 3.15 -5.99 -38.19
CA GLY A 603 2.22 -6.93 -38.83
C GLY A 603 2.83 -7.86 -39.86
N GLY A 604 4.10 -7.66 -40.21
CA GLY A 604 4.87 -8.56 -41.07
C GLY A 604 5.88 -9.43 -40.27
N ALA A 605 6.33 -10.53 -40.85
CA ALA A 605 7.30 -11.48 -40.27
C ALA A 605 8.65 -10.83 -39.85
N GLY A 606 8.87 -9.56 -40.20
CA GLY A 606 10.10 -8.82 -39.88
C GLY A 606 10.21 -8.25 -38.48
N THR A 607 9.09 -8.01 -37.78
CA THR A 607 9.12 -7.38 -36.42
C THR A 607 9.27 -8.37 -35.28
N GLU A 608 8.90 -9.64 -35.48
CA GLU A 608 9.12 -10.70 -34.48
C GLU A 608 10.59 -11.04 -34.31
N GLY A 609 11.41 -10.85 -35.35
CA GLY A 609 12.86 -11.05 -35.34
C GLY A 609 13.69 -9.85 -34.91
N MET A 610 13.08 -8.67 -34.63
CA MET A 610 13.79 -7.48 -34.18
C MET A 610 13.96 -7.50 -32.64
N SER A 611 15.22 -7.51 -32.17
CA SER A 611 15.58 -7.52 -30.76
C SER A 611 15.74 -6.09 -30.23
N LEU A 612 15.36 -5.86 -28.98
CA LEU A 612 15.59 -4.61 -28.24
C LEU A 612 16.89 -4.64 -27.40
N ARG A 613 17.84 -5.52 -27.79
CA ARG A 613 19.19 -5.61 -27.19
C ARG A 613 20.13 -4.56 -27.74
#